data_bb97b237b5578f1ccbb91558b7181645
#
_entry.id   bb97b237b5578f1ccbb91558b7181645
#
_cell.length_a   1.000
_cell.length_b   1.000
_cell.length_c   1.000
_cell.angle_alpha   90.00
_cell.angle_beta   90.00
_cell.angle_gamma   90.00
#
_symmetry.space_group_name_H-M   'P 1'
#
loop_
_entity.id
_entity.type
_entity.pdbx_description
1 polymer ?
#
loop_
_entity_poly.entity_id
_entity_poly.type
_entity_poly.pdbx_seq_one_letter_code
_entity_poly.pdbx_strand_id
1 'polypeptide(L)'
;GTADLIAQMADRCYLEKCRDHLYNEFVVGGVAVENARPGEFMVRYKSGTDLLKKTPTFYQQVMRDRLNSKFNRVYRYIEVLYDGQNPYIDAIGINMTHLVRIIESGDWSLLRRKPACFLGLAHTVQEIEKAVRRQLEAMRGATMPANGSLLMPV
;
A
#
# COMPACT_ATOMS: atom_id res chain seq x y z
N GLY A 1 12.46 8.80 -4.50
CA GLY A 1 12.79 9.98 -3.68
C GLY A 1 11.58 10.79 -3.23
N THR A 2 11.84 11.96 -2.62
CA THR A 2 10.77 12.84 -2.10
C THR A 2 9.81 13.30 -3.20
N ALA A 3 10.36 13.74 -4.33
CA ALA A 3 9.57 14.24 -5.46
C ALA A 3 8.63 13.15 -6.02
N ASP A 4 9.15 11.95 -6.14
CA ASP A 4 8.40 10.79 -6.62
C ASP A 4 7.21 10.45 -5.70
N LEU A 5 7.47 10.38 -4.38
CA LEU A 5 6.43 10.12 -3.39
C LEU A 5 5.34 11.22 -3.41
N ILE A 6 5.73 12.49 -3.46
CA ILE A 6 4.80 13.62 -3.49
C ILE A 6 3.99 13.60 -4.79
N ALA A 7 4.63 13.37 -5.94
CA ALA A 7 3.95 13.30 -7.23
C ALA A 7 2.92 12.16 -7.28
N GLN A 8 3.25 10.99 -6.74
CA GLN A 8 2.32 9.86 -6.65
C GLN A 8 1.11 10.20 -5.76
N MET A 9 1.36 10.75 -4.56
CA MET A 9 0.29 11.06 -3.61
C MET A 9 -0.60 12.24 -4.05
N ALA A 10 -0.05 13.16 -4.85
CA ALA A 10 -0.77 14.29 -5.43
C ALA A 10 -1.60 13.92 -6.68
N ASP A 11 -1.36 12.73 -7.25
CA ASP A 11 -2.13 12.28 -8.41
C ASP A 11 -3.63 12.23 -8.07
N ARG A 12 -4.45 12.80 -8.97
CA ARG A 12 -5.92 12.81 -8.81
C ARG A 12 -6.55 11.43 -8.69
N CYS A 13 -5.90 10.40 -9.23
CA CYS A 13 -6.33 8.99 -9.18
C CYS A 13 -5.57 8.19 -8.12
N TYR A 14 -4.87 8.85 -7.19
CA TYR A 14 -4.04 8.18 -6.18
C TYR A 14 -4.80 7.11 -5.41
N LEU A 15 -6.01 7.41 -4.95
CA LEU A 15 -6.80 6.50 -4.13
C LEU A 15 -7.23 5.25 -4.92
N GLU A 16 -7.68 5.45 -6.15
CA GLU A 16 -8.04 4.36 -7.03
C GLU A 16 -6.80 3.51 -7.41
N LYS A 17 -5.67 4.16 -7.68
CA LYS A 17 -4.39 3.47 -7.90
C LYS A 17 -3.95 2.65 -6.68
N CYS A 18 -4.12 3.17 -5.48
CA CYS A 18 -3.84 2.43 -4.26
C CYS A 18 -4.72 1.19 -4.12
N ARG A 19 -6.03 1.31 -4.41
CA ARG A 19 -6.97 0.20 -4.34
C ARG A 19 -6.69 -0.87 -5.41
N ASP A 20 -6.47 -0.44 -6.67
CA ASP A 20 -6.53 -1.32 -7.83
C ASP A 20 -5.15 -1.82 -8.29
N HIS A 21 -4.08 -1.05 -8.01
CA HIS A 21 -2.71 -1.36 -8.45
C HIS A 21 -1.76 -1.59 -7.29
N LEU A 22 -1.61 -0.64 -6.37
CA LEU A 22 -0.62 -0.73 -5.30
C LEU A 22 -0.88 -1.93 -4.37
N TYR A 23 -2.15 -2.22 -4.07
CA TYR A 23 -2.49 -3.41 -3.29
C TYR A 23 -2.02 -4.70 -3.99
N ASN A 24 -2.22 -4.79 -5.31
CA ASN A 24 -1.79 -5.93 -6.09
C ASN A 24 -0.26 -6.07 -6.11
N GLU A 25 0.46 -4.95 -6.25
CA GLU A 25 1.93 -4.93 -6.14
C GLU A 25 2.40 -5.39 -4.76
N PHE A 26 1.70 -4.99 -3.69
CA PHE A 26 2.01 -5.44 -2.33
C PHE A 26 1.75 -6.93 -2.13
N VAL A 27 0.76 -7.50 -2.78
CA VAL A 27 0.53 -8.95 -2.78
C VAL A 27 1.65 -9.67 -3.51
N VAL A 28 2.00 -9.23 -4.73
CA VAL A 28 3.08 -9.83 -5.54
C VAL A 28 4.43 -9.70 -4.86
N GLY A 29 4.71 -8.54 -4.28
CA GLY A 29 5.97 -8.24 -3.56
C GLY A 29 6.05 -8.82 -2.16
N GLY A 30 5.03 -9.54 -1.68
CA GLY A 30 5.01 -10.13 -0.34
C GLY A 30 4.83 -9.12 0.80
N VAL A 31 4.52 -7.85 0.50
CA VAL A 31 4.33 -6.78 1.51
C VAL A 31 2.97 -6.89 2.20
N ALA A 32 1.98 -7.49 1.53
CA ALA A 32 0.64 -7.67 2.08
C ALA A 32 0.59 -8.68 3.23
N VAL A 33 1.61 -9.55 3.34
CA VAL A 33 1.75 -10.55 4.40
C VAL A 33 3.13 -10.40 5.03
N GLU A 34 3.20 -10.30 6.33
CA GLU A 34 4.42 -10.14 7.10
C GLU A 34 4.71 -11.40 7.92
N ASN A 35 5.96 -11.84 7.95
CA ASN A 35 6.42 -12.89 8.84
C ASN A 35 6.60 -12.30 10.25
N ALA A 36 5.67 -12.55 11.16
CA ALA A 36 5.76 -12.08 12.53
C ALA A 36 6.80 -12.87 13.35
N ARG A 37 6.85 -14.22 13.14
CA ARG A 37 7.81 -15.16 13.71
C ARG A 37 8.01 -16.32 12.75
N PRO A 38 9.04 -17.14 12.89
CA PRO A 38 9.20 -18.35 12.09
C PRO A 38 7.93 -19.21 12.11
N GLY A 39 7.27 -19.35 10.96
CA GLY A 39 6.02 -20.10 10.81
C GLY A 39 4.73 -19.33 11.15
N GLU A 40 4.82 -18.06 11.57
CA GLU A 40 3.67 -17.23 11.92
C GLU A 40 3.54 -16.06 10.93
N PHE A 41 2.45 -16.05 10.17
CA PHE A 41 2.15 -15.04 9.17
C PHE A 41 1.07 -14.08 9.66
N MET A 42 1.34 -12.79 9.53
CA MET A 42 0.36 -11.74 9.81
C MET A 42 -0.05 -11.05 8.52
N VAL A 43 -1.35 -11.03 8.24
CA VAL A 43 -1.89 -10.30 7.09
C VAL A 43 -1.90 -8.82 7.39
N ARG A 44 -1.02 -8.07 6.74
CA ARG A 44 -0.89 -6.62 6.89
C ARG A 44 -1.98 -5.86 6.14
N TYR A 45 -2.31 -6.30 4.93
CA TYR A 45 -3.37 -5.72 4.10
C TYR A 45 -4.25 -6.84 3.54
N LYS A 46 -5.53 -6.82 3.89
CA LYS A 46 -6.51 -7.85 3.47
C LYS A 46 -7.11 -7.57 2.09
N SER A 47 -7.13 -6.30 1.68
CA SER A 47 -7.72 -5.83 0.42
C SER A 47 -7.22 -4.43 0.09
N GLY A 48 -7.51 -3.95 -1.12
CA GLY A 48 -7.23 -2.57 -1.51
C GLY A 48 -7.99 -1.55 -0.64
N THR A 49 -9.20 -1.86 -0.19
CA THR A 49 -9.94 -1.01 0.75
C THR A 49 -9.33 -1.02 2.15
N ASP A 50 -8.78 -2.15 2.61
CA ASP A 50 -8.05 -2.22 3.87
C ASP A 50 -6.74 -1.42 3.81
N LEU A 51 -6.04 -1.45 2.69
CA LEU A 51 -4.89 -0.60 2.43
C LEU A 51 -5.27 0.88 2.54
N LEU A 52 -6.38 1.29 1.90
CA LEU A 52 -6.86 2.66 1.94
C LEU A 52 -7.26 3.11 3.35
N LYS A 53 -7.88 2.25 4.16
CA LYS A 53 -8.20 2.57 5.57
C LYS A 53 -6.96 2.90 6.40
N LYS A 54 -5.79 2.35 6.05
CA LYS A 54 -4.52 2.61 6.73
C LYS A 54 -3.73 3.77 6.12
N THR A 55 -4.12 4.24 4.94
CA THR A 55 -3.43 5.31 4.21
C THR A 55 -3.40 6.65 4.97
N PRO A 56 -4.43 7.13 5.69
CA PRO A 56 -4.33 8.37 6.46
C PRO A 56 -3.23 8.34 7.52
N THR A 57 -3.10 7.24 8.26
CA THR A 57 -2.02 7.06 9.25
C THR A 57 -0.66 7.02 8.58
N PHE A 58 -0.52 6.29 7.47
CA PHE A 58 0.69 6.27 6.66
C PHE A 58 1.07 7.68 6.17
N TYR A 59 0.11 8.47 5.68
CA TYR A 59 0.34 9.84 5.26
C TYR A 59 0.89 10.71 6.39
N GLN A 60 0.28 10.64 7.57
CA GLN A 60 0.77 11.39 8.73
C GLN A 60 2.22 11.03 9.10
N GLN A 61 2.56 9.74 9.07
CA GLN A 61 3.93 9.27 9.31
C GLN A 61 4.89 9.76 8.23
N VAL A 62 4.50 9.69 6.95
CA VAL A 62 5.32 10.18 5.83
C VAL A 62 5.57 11.68 5.95
N MET A 63 4.53 12.48 6.25
CA MET A 63 4.68 13.93 6.42
C MET A 63 5.63 14.25 7.57
N ARG A 64 5.45 13.62 8.74
CA ARG A 64 6.27 13.88 9.93
C ARG A 64 7.70 13.38 9.75
N ASP A 65 7.87 12.11 9.41
CA ASP A 65 9.16 11.42 9.56
C ASP A 65 10.01 11.53 8.28
N ARG A 66 9.38 11.51 7.10
CA ARG A 66 10.11 11.60 5.84
C ARG A 66 10.21 13.04 5.34
N LEU A 67 9.09 13.70 5.10
CA LEU A 67 9.09 14.99 4.43
C LEU A 67 9.60 16.12 5.34
N ASN A 68 9.17 16.16 6.59
CA ASN A 68 9.54 17.23 7.50
C ASN A 68 10.89 16.99 8.19
N SER A 69 11.19 15.74 8.59
CA SER A 69 12.39 15.41 9.32
C SER A 69 13.53 14.97 8.40
N LYS A 70 13.42 13.76 7.80
CA LYS A 70 14.51 13.16 7.03
C LYS A 70 14.90 13.96 5.77
N PHE A 71 13.95 14.57 5.10
CA PHE A 71 14.17 15.36 3.88
C PHE A 71 14.14 16.87 4.14
N ASN A 72 14.21 17.29 5.41
CA ASN A 72 14.33 18.68 5.81
C ASN A 72 13.40 19.66 5.06
N ARG A 73 12.16 19.24 4.83
CA ARG A 73 11.12 20.03 4.14
C ARG A 73 11.51 20.52 2.75
N VAL A 74 12.37 19.81 2.03
CA VAL A 74 12.85 20.20 0.71
C VAL A 74 11.71 20.48 -0.29
N TYR A 75 10.53 19.88 -0.08
CA TYR A 75 9.34 20.12 -0.88
C TYR A 75 8.87 21.59 -0.83
N ARG A 76 9.25 22.36 0.20
CA ARG A 76 8.89 23.77 0.33
C ARG A 76 9.60 24.67 -0.68
N TYR A 77 10.66 24.22 -1.33
CA TYR A 77 11.25 25.00 -2.43
C TYR A 77 10.28 25.21 -3.59
N ILE A 78 9.27 24.37 -3.73
CA ILE A 78 8.19 24.57 -4.72
C ILE A 78 7.35 25.80 -4.37
N GLU A 79 7.18 26.13 -3.10
CA GLU A 79 6.42 27.30 -2.63
C GLU A 79 6.98 28.61 -3.21
N VAL A 80 8.29 28.68 -3.44
CA VAL A 80 8.94 29.86 -4.05
C VAL A 80 8.49 30.08 -5.50
N LEU A 81 8.14 29.00 -6.21
CA LEU A 81 7.70 29.05 -7.61
C LEU A 81 6.19 29.31 -7.75
N TYR A 82 5.42 29.19 -6.68
CA TYR A 82 3.96 29.27 -6.66
C TYR A 82 3.45 30.25 -5.58
N ASP A 83 4.13 31.39 -5.41
CA ASP A 83 3.71 32.48 -4.52
C ASP A 83 3.36 32.02 -3.08
N GLY A 84 4.17 31.13 -2.53
CA GLY A 84 4.01 30.59 -1.17
C GLY A 84 3.05 29.40 -1.06
N GLN A 85 2.46 28.93 -2.15
CA GLN A 85 1.60 27.76 -2.19
C GLN A 85 2.37 26.53 -2.68
N ASN A 86 1.88 25.34 -2.29
CA ASN A 86 2.41 24.08 -2.82
C ASN A 86 1.28 23.26 -3.42
N PRO A 87 1.06 23.33 -4.74
CA PRO A 87 -0.08 22.66 -5.38
C PRO A 87 -0.06 21.14 -5.21
N TYR A 88 1.10 20.53 -4.99
CA TYR A 88 1.20 19.10 -4.72
C TYR A 88 0.72 18.75 -3.30
N ILE A 89 1.11 19.55 -2.31
CA ILE A 89 0.64 19.34 -0.93
C ILE A 89 -0.87 19.58 -0.83
N ASP A 90 -1.37 20.60 -1.52
CA ASP A 90 -2.81 20.88 -1.59
C ASP A 90 -3.57 19.73 -2.24
N ALA A 91 -3.07 19.19 -3.35
CA ALA A 91 -3.66 18.03 -4.02
C ALA A 91 -3.66 16.77 -3.12
N ILE A 92 -2.58 16.54 -2.37
CA ILE A 92 -2.51 15.46 -1.37
C ILE A 92 -3.58 15.69 -0.29
N GLY A 93 -3.70 16.91 0.22
CA GLY A 93 -4.72 17.28 1.21
C GLY A 93 -6.14 16.97 0.73
N ILE A 94 -6.44 17.32 -0.53
CA ILE A 94 -7.73 17.02 -1.17
C ILE A 94 -7.96 15.51 -1.23
N ASN A 95 -6.96 14.73 -1.66
CA ASN A 95 -7.07 13.26 -1.71
C ASN A 95 -7.31 12.67 -0.32
N MET A 96 -6.60 13.15 0.72
CA MET A 96 -6.75 12.65 2.09
C MET A 96 -8.11 13.02 2.68
N THR A 97 -8.59 14.24 2.47
CA THR A 97 -9.93 14.69 2.91
C THR A 97 -11.02 13.83 2.25
N HIS A 98 -10.90 13.57 0.95
CA HIS A 98 -11.82 12.70 0.23
C HIS A 98 -11.80 11.26 0.78
N LEU A 99 -10.61 10.73 1.06
CA LEU A 99 -10.46 9.40 1.64
C LEU A 99 -11.10 9.27 3.03
N VAL A 100 -10.87 10.24 3.91
CA VAL A 100 -11.48 10.26 5.25
C VAL A 100 -13.01 10.24 5.13
N ARG A 101 -13.59 11.07 4.26
CA ARG A 101 -15.02 11.08 3.99
C ARG A 101 -15.56 9.73 3.52
N ILE A 102 -14.81 9.02 2.64
CA ILE A 102 -15.18 7.68 2.16
C ILE A 102 -15.14 6.67 3.31
N ILE A 103 -14.09 6.73 4.14
CA ILE A 103 -13.96 5.82 5.29
C ILE A 103 -15.10 6.01 6.27
N GLU A 104 -15.44 7.27 6.59
CA GLU A 104 -16.51 7.61 7.53
C GLU A 104 -17.90 7.22 7.01
N SER A 105 -18.17 7.44 5.71
CA SER A 105 -19.43 7.07 5.09
C SER A 105 -19.56 5.59 4.77
N GLY A 106 -18.44 4.88 4.65
CA GLY A 106 -18.40 3.50 4.16
C GLY A 106 -18.73 3.36 2.66
N ASP A 107 -18.93 4.46 1.95
CA ASP A 107 -19.34 4.46 0.53
C ASP A 107 -18.11 4.45 -0.40
N TRP A 108 -17.61 3.25 -0.68
CA TRP A 108 -16.48 3.02 -1.59
C TRP A 108 -16.84 3.28 -3.06
N SER A 109 -18.10 3.45 -3.42
CA SER A 109 -18.53 3.79 -4.77
C SER A 109 -18.12 5.22 -5.18
N LEU A 110 -17.73 6.05 -4.21
CA LEU A 110 -17.19 7.38 -4.44
C LEU A 110 -15.80 7.37 -5.12
N LEU A 111 -15.07 6.25 -5.07
CA LEU A 111 -13.84 6.04 -5.84
C LEU A 111 -14.19 5.67 -7.30
N ARG A 112 -14.50 6.67 -8.11
CA ARG A 112 -15.03 6.50 -9.47
C ARG A 112 -14.03 6.79 -10.58
N ARG A 113 -12.90 7.41 -10.27
CA ARG A 113 -11.91 7.74 -11.28
C ARG A 113 -11.27 6.47 -11.81
N LYS A 114 -11.05 6.44 -13.12
CA LYS A 114 -10.35 5.34 -13.77
C LYS A 114 -8.91 5.79 -14.02
N PRO A 115 -7.93 5.26 -13.29
CA PRO A 115 -6.53 5.48 -13.64
C PRO A 115 -6.26 4.95 -15.05
N ALA A 116 -5.35 5.59 -15.77
CA ALA A 116 -4.92 5.09 -17.07
C ALA A 116 -4.40 3.65 -16.90
N CYS A 117 -5.02 2.73 -17.60
CA CYS A 117 -4.62 1.33 -17.59
C CYS A 117 -3.48 1.17 -18.59
N PHE A 118 -2.26 0.99 -18.12
CA PHE A 118 -1.14 0.63 -18.96
C PHE A 118 -1.27 -0.85 -19.37
N LEU A 119 -1.01 -1.12 -20.64
CA LEU A 119 -1.06 -2.44 -21.28
C LEU A 119 -0.42 -3.52 -20.40
N GLY A 120 -1.18 -4.56 -20.06
CA GLY A 120 -0.66 -5.71 -19.32
C GLY A 120 -1.58 -6.26 -18.22
N LEU A 121 -2.82 -5.79 -18.11
CA LEU A 121 -3.72 -6.20 -17.02
C LEU A 121 -3.89 -7.73 -16.94
N ALA A 122 -3.98 -8.43 -18.06
CA ALA A 122 -4.10 -9.89 -18.09
C ALA A 122 -2.83 -10.58 -17.58
N HIS A 123 -1.65 -10.05 -17.92
CA HIS A 123 -0.37 -10.56 -17.46
C HIS A 123 -0.20 -10.30 -15.95
N THR A 124 -0.59 -9.13 -15.49
CA THR A 124 -0.56 -8.74 -14.07
C THR A 124 -1.50 -9.61 -13.22
N VAL A 125 -2.71 -9.91 -13.71
CA VAL A 125 -3.65 -10.81 -13.00
C VAL A 125 -3.06 -12.20 -12.84
N GLN A 126 -2.45 -12.78 -13.89
CA GLN A 126 -1.78 -14.07 -13.80
C GLN A 126 -0.60 -14.07 -12.81
N GLU A 127 0.18 -13.00 -12.76
CA GLU A 127 1.28 -12.84 -11.81
C GLU A 127 0.76 -12.75 -10.37
N ILE A 128 -0.32 -12.02 -10.14
CA ILE A 128 -0.98 -11.92 -8.83
C ILE A 128 -1.49 -13.31 -8.40
N GLU A 129 -2.18 -14.03 -9.27
CA GLU A 129 -2.67 -15.38 -8.96
C GLU A 129 -1.53 -16.33 -8.60
N LYS A 130 -0.42 -16.30 -9.35
CA LYS A 130 0.77 -17.10 -9.06
C LYS A 130 1.40 -16.72 -7.70
N ALA A 131 1.48 -15.42 -7.39
CA ALA A 131 2.05 -14.94 -6.14
C ALA A 131 1.17 -15.32 -4.94
N VAL A 132 -0.15 -15.15 -5.04
CA VAL A 132 -1.10 -15.58 -4.01
C VAL A 132 -1.01 -17.09 -3.79
N ARG A 133 -0.94 -17.88 -4.85
CA ARG A 133 -0.80 -19.35 -4.76
C ARG A 133 0.48 -19.73 -4.02
N ARG A 134 1.63 -19.14 -4.37
CA ARG A 134 2.90 -19.38 -3.68
C ARG A 134 2.84 -19.02 -2.19
N GLN A 135 2.20 -17.90 -1.85
CA GLN A 135 2.04 -17.51 -0.45
C GLN A 135 1.15 -18.48 0.32
N LEU A 136 0.05 -18.93 -0.27
CA LEU A 136 -0.82 -19.95 0.34
C LEU A 136 -0.11 -21.29 0.52
N GLU A 137 0.70 -21.72 -0.43
CA GLU A 137 1.51 -22.94 -0.34
C GLU A 137 2.57 -22.81 0.77
N ALA A 138 3.26 -21.68 0.86
CA ALA A 138 4.21 -21.41 1.93
C ALA A 138 3.55 -21.43 3.32
N MET A 139 2.36 -20.85 3.45
CA MET A 139 1.59 -20.88 4.69
C MET A 139 1.17 -22.29 5.08
N ARG A 140 0.76 -23.13 4.11
CA ARG A 140 0.41 -24.54 4.34
C ARG A 140 1.62 -25.38 4.73
N GLY A 141 2.76 -25.16 4.09
CA GLY A 141 4.01 -25.85 4.41
C GLY A 141 4.56 -25.52 5.80
N ALA A 142 4.33 -24.29 6.27
CA ALA A 142 4.74 -23.86 7.61
C ALA A 142 3.83 -24.40 8.74
N THR A 143 2.63 -24.87 8.42
CA THR A 143 1.65 -25.38 9.40
C THR A 143 1.76 -26.88 9.64
N MET A 144 2.60 -27.60 8.88
CA MET A 144 2.87 -29.04 9.11
C MET A 144 4.02 -29.17 10.11
N PRO A 145 3.76 -29.58 11.37
CA PRO A 145 4.85 -29.97 12.25
C PRO A 145 5.56 -31.17 11.61
N ALA A 146 6.86 -31.09 11.49
CA ALA A 146 7.67 -32.23 11.18
C ALA A 146 7.40 -33.28 12.29
N ASN A 147 6.61 -34.29 12.01
CA ASN A 147 6.50 -35.45 12.85
C ASN A 147 7.87 -36.12 12.84
N GLY A 148 8.74 -35.64 13.71
CA GLY A 148 9.97 -36.31 14.09
C GLY A 148 9.60 -37.60 14.79
N SER A 149 9.89 -38.67 14.14
CA SER A 149 9.94 -40.04 14.68
C SER A 149 10.52 -40.05 16.10
N LEU A 150 9.66 -40.30 17.06
CA LEU A 150 10.07 -40.77 18.40
C LEU A 150 10.56 -42.20 18.23
N LEU A 151 11.84 -42.37 17.93
CA LEU A 151 12.54 -43.64 18.22
C LEU A 151 12.84 -43.66 19.71
N MET A 152 12.07 -44.45 20.44
CA MET A 152 12.40 -44.85 21.80
C MET A 152 13.62 -45.78 21.78
N PRO A 153 14.64 -45.52 22.59
CA PRO A 153 15.69 -46.53 22.80
C PRO A 153 15.17 -47.64 23.73
N VAL A 154 15.49 -48.89 23.33
CA VAL A 154 15.35 -50.10 24.14
C VAL A 154 16.43 -50.12 25.20
#